data_1d6527be0e322ed15e335b8153271b40
#
_entry.id   1d6527be0e322ed15e335b8153271b40
#
_cell.length_a   1.000
_cell.length_b   1.000
_cell.length_c   1.000
_cell.angle_alpha   90.00
_cell.angle_beta   90.00
_cell.angle_gamma   90.00
#
_symmetry.space_group_name_H-M   'P 1'
#
loop_
_entity.id
_entity.type
_entity.pdbx_description
1 polymer ?
#
loop_
_entity_poly.entity_id
_entity_poly.type
_entity_poly.pdbx_seq_one_letter_code
_entity_poly.pdbx_strand_id
1 'polypeptide(L)'
;MTVKTRAQPKHQPQPSPLSDALLAAVPHPLVGVDAKGMIVFANPPAEQFLDMSAAMLTRQSLPAMLPFGSPVLALMEQVRDHAVTVSEYGIEIATPRLSPREVDAHLSPIVDMPGGVLILFQERTIAHKMDRQLTQRHATRSVTSMAAILAHEIKNPLAGIRGAAQLIEQNATEGDRVLTRLICEETDRIRKLVDRMEVFTDRRPLERKPVNIHEVLDHVKHLAKSGFARDVTFVESYDPSLPPVMGEKDRLIQVFLNLVKNAADALAGRPDGEIVLHTAYRPGVHLTVGGARDRLALPLEVGVRDNGAGVPAEVLATMFEPFVTSKPKGQGLGLAIVAKIVSDHGGTIECESEPKRTIFRVRLPMHRQQETRARE
;
A
#
# COMPACT_ATOMS: atom_id res chain seq x y z
N MET A 1 -72.48 11.42 -30.95
CA MET A 1 -71.18 11.97 -31.44
C MET A 1 -70.13 11.77 -30.39
N THR A 2 -69.32 10.74 -30.56
CA THR A 2 -68.27 10.33 -29.57
C THR A 2 -66.93 10.78 -30.13
N VAL A 3 -66.30 11.76 -29.47
CA VAL A 3 -65.00 12.30 -29.86
C VAL A 3 -63.93 11.34 -29.34
N LYS A 4 -63.21 10.67 -30.24
CA LYS A 4 -62.02 9.86 -29.97
C LYS A 4 -60.84 10.81 -29.79
N THR A 5 -60.39 10.94 -28.53
CA THR A 5 -59.14 11.61 -28.20
C THR A 5 -57.95 10.76 -28.67
N ARG A 6 -57.22 11.28 -29.64
CA ARG A 6 -56.02 10.67 -30.23
C ARG A 6 -54.85 10.87 -29.26
N ALA A 7 -54.37 9.79 -28.63
CA ALA A 7 -53.15 9.83 -27.76
C ALA A 7 -51.96 10.26 -28.61
N GLN A 8 -51.29 11.32 -28.21
CA GLN A 8 -50.00 11.74 -28.79
C GLN A 8 -48.92 10.73 -28.43
N PRO A 9 -48.01 10.37 -29.37
CA PRO A 9 -46.88 9.51 -29.06
C PRO A 9 -45.95 10.23 -28.09
N LYS A 10 -45.58 9.54 -27.00
CA LYS A 10 -44.56 9.99 -26.06
C LYS A 10 -43.25 10.22 -26.80
N HIS A 11 -42.78 11.45 -26.80
CA HIS A 11 -41.51 11.86 -27.32
C HIS A 11 -40.40 11.13 -26.52
N GLN A 12 -39.75 10.16 -27.13
CA GLN A 12 -38.50 9.61 -26.57
C GLN A 12 -37.43 10.68 -26.81
N PRO A 13 -36.75 11.15 -25.75
CA PRO A 13 -35.65 12.08 -25.90
C PRO A 13 -34.53 11.38 -26.70
N GLN A 14 -34.23 11.86 -27.86
CA GLN A 14 -33.03 11.45 -28.61
C GLN A 14 -31.82 11.95 -27.82
N PRO A 15 -30.78 11.10 -27.56
CA PRO A 15 -29.58 11.56 -26.91
C PRO A 15 -28.98 12.74 -27.66
N SER A 16 -28.68 13.82 -26.93
CA SER A 16 -28.09 14.99 -27.56
C SER A 16 -26.62 14.66 -27.91
N PRO A 17 -26.08 15.13 -29.04
CA PRO A 17 -24.68 14.92 -29.41
C PRO A 17 -23.68 15.36 -28.33
N LEU A 18 -24.10 16.29 -27.48
CA LEU A 18 -23.31 16.77 -26.33
C LEU A 18 -23.23 15.74 -25.20
N SER A 19 -24.29 14.98 -24.93
CA SER A 19 -24.29 13.93 -23.90
C SER A 19 -23.28 12.83 -24.22
N ASP A 20 -23.25 12.37 -25.47
CA ASP A 20 -22.32 11.34 -25.90
C ASP A 20 -20.88 11.84 -25.89
N ALA A 21 -20.63 13.09 -26.27
CA ALA A 21 -19.31 13.69 -26.21
C ALA A 21 -18.80 13.84 -24.77
N LEU A 22 -19.67 14.21 -23.82
CA LEU A 22 -19.31 14.32 -22.41
C LEU A 22 -18.98 12.96 -21.80
N LEU A 23 -19.78 11.92 -22.07
CA LEU A 23 -19.52 10.57 -21.58
C LEU A 23 -18.24 9.97 -22.20
N ALA A 24 -17.95 10.27 -23.47
CA ALA A 24 -16.71 9.86 -24.12
C ALA A 24 -15.47 10.57 -23.56
N ALA A 25 -15.62 11.78 -23.02
CA ALA A 25 -14.53 12.55 -22.42
C ALA A 25 -14.18 12.10 -20.98
N VAL A 26 -15.01 11.25 -20.34
CA VAL A 26 -14.69 10.68 -19.01
C VAL A 26 -13.47 9.78 -19.12
N PRO A 27 -12.37 10.03 -18.38
CA PRO A 27 -11.11 9.31 -18.55
C PRO A 27 -11.12 7.90 -17.94
N HIS A 28 -12.21 7.49 -17.32
CA HIS A 28 -12.38 6.18 -16.69
C HIS A 28 -13.31 5.29 -17.49
N PRO A 29 -13.12 3.96 -17.51
CA PRO A 29 -14.03 3.00 -18.11
C PRO A 29 -15.45 3.17 -17.55
N LEU A 30 -16.41 3.44 -18.45
CA LEU A 30 -17.81 3.64 -18.11
C LEU A 30 -18.66 2.67 -18.91
N VAL A 31 -19.45 1.85 -18.22
CA VAL A 31 -20.31 0.83 -18.81
C VAL A 31 -21.74 1.00 -18.30
N GLY A 32 -22.70 1.15 -19.18
CA GLY A 32 -24.13 1.15 -18.85
C GLY A 32 -24.74 -0.21 -19.17
N VAL A 33 -25.52 -0.76 -18.24
CA VAL A 33 -26.24 -2.03 -18.43
C VAL A 33 -27.73 -1.84 -18.19
N ASP A 34 -28.55 -2.57 -18.93
CA ASP A 34 -30.01 -2.59 -18.75
C ASP A 34 -30.45 -3.53 -17.59
N ALA A 35 -31.77 -3.62 -17.37
CA ALA A 35 -32.33 -4.49 -16.35
C ALA A 35 -31.99 -5.99 -16.53
N LYS A 36 -31.66 -6.43 -17.76
CA LYS A 36 -31.29 -7.81 -18.08
C LYS A 36 -29.78 -8.04 -18.00
N GLY A 37 -28.99 -6.98 -17.68
CA GLY A 37 -27.55 -7.02 -17.65
C GLY A 37 -26.89 -6.91 -19.03
N MET A 38 -27.66 -6.58 -20.08
CA MET A 38 -27.07 -6.29 -21.39
C MET A 38 -26.36 -4.94 -21.37
N ILE A 39 -25.19 -4.89 -21.95
CA ILE A 39 -24.44 -3.63 -22.08
C ILE A 39 -25.14 -2.76 -23.12
N VAL A 40 -25.59 -1.58 -22.71
CA VAL A 40 -26.27 -0.60 -23.58
C VAL A 40 -25.37 0.59 -23.92
N PHE A 41 -24.30 0.78 -23.17
CA PHE A 41 -23.34 1.87 -23.37
C PHE A 41 -21.93 1.45 -22.91
N ALA A 42 -20.92 1.86 -23.65
CA ALA A 42 -19.51 1.77 -23.27
C ALA A 42 -18.76 2.96 -23.88
N ASN A 43 -17.97 3.68 -23.06
CA ASN A 43 -17.13 4.77 -23.55
C ASN A 43 -15.79 4.26 -24.10
N PRO A 44 -14.98 5.07 -24.82
CA PRO A 44 -13.68 4.65 -25.35
C PRO A 44 -12.70 4.07 -24.32
N PRO A 45 -12.58 4.60 -23.09
CA PRO A 45 -11.81 3.94 -22.04
C PRO A 45 -12.33 2.55 -21.67
N ALA A 46 -13.65 2.29 -21.70
CA ALA A 46 -14.20 0.96 -21.43
C ALA A 46 -13.88 -0.04 -22.55
N GLU A 47 -13.81 0.40 -23.80
CA GLU A 47 -13.36 -0.43 -24.92
C GLU A 47 -11.91 -0.91 -24.72
N GLN A 48 -11.03 0.00 -24.31
CA GLN A 48 -9.63 -0.31 -24.01
C GLN A 48 -9.50 -1.20 -22.77
N PHE A 49 -10.31 -0.95 -21.74
CA PHE A 49 -10.29 -1.71 -20.49
C PHE A 49 -10.74 -3.15 -20.69
N LEU A 50 -11.83 -3.37 -21.44
CA LEU A 50 -12.41 -4.69 -21.69
C LEU A 50 -11.84 -5.39 -22.94
N ASP A 51 -10.92 -4.74 -23.65
CA ASP A 51 -10.31 -5.21 -24.92
C ASP A 51 -11.35 -5.61 -25.97
N MET A 52 -12.41 -4.80 -26.11
CA MET A 52 -13.51 -5.01 -27.05
C MET A 52 -14.10 -3.68 -27.50
N SER A 53 -14.48 -3.59 -28.78
CA SER A 53 -15.17 -2.39 -29.28
C SER A 53 -16.58 -2.22 -28.70
N ALA A 54 -17.08 -0.99 -28.58
CA ALA A 54 -18.42 -0.69 -28.08
C ALA A 54 -19.51 -1.46 -28.85
N ALA A 55 -19.35 -1.61 -30.18
CA ALA A 55 -20.26 -2.37 -30.99
C ALA A 55 -20.30 -3.89 -30.68
N MET A 56 -19.21 -4.42 -30.13
CA MET A 56 -19.16 -5.80 -29.63
C MET A 56 -19.68 -5.90 -28.22
N LEU A 57 -19.32 -4.93 -27.37
CA LEU A 57 -19.75 -4.88 -25.96
C LEU A 57 -21.28 -4.79 -25.84
N THR A 58 -21.94 -3.95 -26.66
CA THR A 58 -23.41 -3.80 -26.64
C THR A 58 -24.19 -5.04 -27.11
N ARG A 59 -23.50 -6.05 -27.60
CA ARG A 59 -24.10 -7.36 -27.93
C ARG A 59 -23.88 -8.40 -26.82
N GLN A 60 -23.17 -8.03 -25.75
CA GLN A 60 -22.81 -8.91 -24.65
C GLN A 60 -23.62 -8.60 -23.40
N SER A 61 -23.82 -9.63 -22.59
CA SER A 61 -24.32 -9.48 -21.24
C SER A 61 -23.13 -9.39 -20.29
N LEU A 62 -23.09 -8.39 -19.42
CA LEU A 62 -22.02 -8.24 -18.44
C LEU A 62 -21.89 -9.47 -17.51
N PRO A 63 -23.01 -10.06 -17.01
CA PRO A 63 -22.94 -11.32 -16.25
C PRO A 63 -22.33 -12.50 -17.03
N ALA A 64 -22.43 -12.53 -18.35
CA ALA A 64 -21.80 -13.61 -19.13
C ALA A 64 -20.31 -13.38 -19.38
N MET A 65 -19.84 -12.14 -19.25
CA MET A 65 -18.43 -11.77 -19.42
C MET A 65 -17.62 -11.93 -18.15
N LEU A 66 -18.24 -11.73 -16.99
CA LEU A 66 -17.57 -11.81 -15.69
C LEU A 66 -17.62 -13.24 -15.12
N PRO A 67 -16.60 -13.65 -14.33
CA PRO A 67 -16.63 -14.96 -13.68
C PRO A 67 -17.84 -15.10 -12.74
N PHE A 68 -18.33 -16.34 -12.62
CA PHE A 68 -19.35 -16.65 -11.63
C PHE A 68 -18.85 -16.29 -10.22
N GLY A 69 -19.64 -15.50 -9.49
CA GLY A 69 -19.26 -14.99 -8.16
C GLY A 69 -18.47 -13.67 -8.19
N SER A 70 -18.36 -13.00 -9.34
CA SER A 70 -17.76 -11.67 -9.41
C SER A 70 -18.51 -10.70 -8.48
N PRO A 71 -17.82 -9.96 -7.59
CA PRO A 71 -18.44 -8.98 -6.70
C PRO A 71 -19.29 -7.93 -7.43
N VAL A 72 -18.91 -7.55 -8.65
CA VAL A 72 -19.64 -6.58 -9.47
C VAL A 72 -21.09 -7.00 -9.72
N LEU A 73 -21.35 -8.29 -9.88
CA LEU A 73 -22.71 -8.81 -10.11
C LEU A 73 -23.61 -8.64 -8.88
N ALA A 74 -23.08 -8.94 -7.69
CA ALA A 74 -23.78 -8.73 -6.42
C ALA A 74 -24.07 -7.23 -6.16
N LEU A 75 -23.12 -6.36 -6.47
CA LEU A 75 -23.27 -4.91 -6.36
C LEU A 75 -24.34 -4.38 -7.33
N MET A 76 -24.41 -4.90 -8.56
CA MET A 76 -25.45 -4.54 -9.52
C MET A 76 -26.85 -4.88 -9.00
N GLU A 77 -27.04 -6.05 -8.38
CA GLU A 77 -28.29 -6.44 -7.75
C GLU A 77 -28.63 -5.51 -6.57
N GLN A 78 -27.67 -5.20 -5.72
CA GLN A 78 -27.86 -4.27 -4.60
C GLN A 78 -28.28 -2.87 -5.08
N VAL A 79 -27.70 -2.35 -6.16
CA VAL A 79 -28.10 -1.06 -6.76
C VAL A 79 -29.52 -1.12 -7.30
N ARG A 80 -29.91 -2.24 -7.92
CA ARG A 80 -31.28 -2.43 -8.46
C ARG A 80 -32.33 -2.51 -7.37
N ASP A 81 -32.05 -3.24 -6.31
CA ASP A 81 -33.01 -3.48 -5.21
C ASP A 81 -33.23 -2.24 -4.36
N HIS A 82 -32.18 -1.45 -4.13
CA HIS A 82 -32.24 -0.31 -3.22
C HIS A 82 -32.26 1.05 -3.91
N ALA A 83 -32.01 1.11 -5.23
CA ALA A 83 -31.89 2.33 -6.04
C ALA A 83 -30.91 3.36 -5.45
N VAL A 84 -29.79 2.88 -4.85
CA VAL A 84 -28.73 3.70 -4.26
C VAL A 84 -27.43 3.51 -5.02
N THR A 85 -26.57 4.53 -4.98
CA THR A 85 -25.19 4.40 -5.48
C THR A 85 -24.37 3.58 -4.50
N VAL A 86 -23.64 2.60 -5.01
CA VAL A 86 -22.75 1.72 -4.25
C VAL A 86 -21.34 1.88 -4.78
N SER A 87 -20.37 1.94 -3.88
CA SER A 87 -18.94 1.98 -4.23
C SER A 87 -18.23 0.86 -3.51
N GLU A 88 -17.48 0.07 -4.24
CA GLU A 88 -16.65 -1.01 -3.70
C GLU A 88 -15.23 -0.83 -4.18
N TYR A 89 -14.27 -1.04 -3.29
CA TYR A 89 -12.87 -0.75 -3.52
C TYR A 89 -12.04 -2.04 -3.55
N GLY A 90 -11.10 -2.12 -4.52
CA GLY A 90 -10.17 -3.26 -4.61
C GLY A 90 -10.80 -4.54 -5.11
N ILE A 91 -11.76 -4.45 -6.03
CA ILE A 91 -12.38 -5.62 -6.66
C ILE A 91 -11.45 -6.17 -7.73
N GLU A 92 -11.26 -7.47 -7.75
CA GLU A 92 -10.59 -8.14 -8.84
C GLU A 92 -11.57 -8.40 -9.99
N ILE A 93 -11.27 -7.86 -11.16
CA ILE A 93 -12.01 -8.12 -12.39
C ILE A 93 -11.14 -8.94 -13.34
N ALA A 94 -11.66 -10.07 -13.76
CA ALA A 94 -11.09 -10.90 -14.81
C ALA A 94 -12.16 -11.22 -15.85
N THR A 95 -11.78 -11.30 -17.12
CA THR A 95 -12.63 -11.85 -18.18
C THR A 95 -11.81 -12.87 -18.97
N PRO A 96 -12.39 -13.70 -19.82
CA PRO A 96 -11.62 -14.62 -20.66
C PRO A 96 -10.52 -13.98 -21.53
N ARG A 97 -10.61 -12.65 -21.73
CA ARG A 97 -9.64 -11.87 -22.51
C ARG A 97 -8.80 -10.90 -21.66
N LEU A 98 -9.23 -10.63 -20.43
CA LEU A 98 -8.58 -9.69 -19.53
C LEU A 98 -7.91 -10.46 -18.38
N SER A 99 -6.60 -10.30 -18.24
CA SER A 99 -5.89 -10.77 -17.04
C SER A 99 -6.46 -10.09 -15.79
N PRO A 100 -6.47 -10.76 -14.63
CA PRO A 100 -6.99 -10.19 -13.39
C PRO A 100 -6.43 -8.80 -13.10
N ARG A 101 -7.31 -7.82 -12.89
CA ARG A 101 -6.97 -6.42 -12.55
C ARG A 101 -7.75 -6.00 -11.32
N GLU A 102 -7.06 -5.32 -10.41
CA GLU A 102 -7.68 -4.71 -9.25
C GLU A 102 -8.22 -3.33 -9.60
N VAL A 103 -9.52 -3.12 -9.37
CA VAL A 103 -10.23 -1.88 -9.67
C VAL A 103 -11.10 -1.43 -8.50
N ASP A 104 -11.38 -0.14 -8.44
CA ASP A 104 -12.49 0.39 -7.64
C ASP A 104 -13.70 0.50 -8.59
N ALA A 105 -14.86 0.03 -8.15
CA ALA A 105 -16.10 0.08 -8.92
C ALA A 105 -17.13 0.99 -8.23
N HIS A 106 -17.69 1.92 -9.00
CA HIS A 106 -18.78 2.79 -8.57
C HIS A 106 -19.99 2.50 -9.43
N LEU A 107 -21.07 2.05 -8.79
CA LEU A 107 -22.30 1.66 -9.46
C LEU A 107 -23.44 2.61 -9.06
N SER A 108 -24.15 3.14 -10.05
CA SER A 108 -25.25 4.06 -9.84
C SER A 108 -26.49 3.65 -10.64
N PRO A 109 -27.69 3.82 -10.12
CA PRO A 109 -28.91 3.57 -10.92
C PRO A 109 -29.06 4.62 -12.03
N ILE A 110 -29.54 4.19 -13.21
CA ILE A 110 -29.85 5.09 -14.33
C ILE A 110 -31.31 5.53 -14.17
N VAL A 111 -31.54 6.82 -13.89
CA VAL A 111 -32.87 7.36 -13.53
C VAL A 111 -33.93 7.10 -14.61
N ASP A 112 -33.58 7.28 -15.88
CA ASP A 112 -34.48 7.12 -17.02
C ASP A 112 -34.58 5.68 -17.55
N MET A 113 -33.89 4.72 -16.91
CA MET A 113 -33.88 3.30 -17.29
C MET A 113 -34.13 2.43 -16.05
N PRO A 114 -35.40 2.02 -15.79
CA PRO A 114 -35.71 1.18 -14.62
C PRO A 114 -34.91 -0.11 -14.64
N GLY A 115 -34.15 -0.39 -13.54
CA GLY A 115 -33.24 -1.53 -13.44
C GLY A 115 -31.90 -1.37 -14.19
N GLY A 116 -31.71 -0.24 -14.87
CA GLY A 116 -30.43 0.09 -15.48
C GLY A 116 -29.39 0.54 -14.46
N VAL A 117 -28.14 0.14 -14.67
CA VAL A 117 -27.00 0.46 -13.78
C VAL A 117 -25.86 1.03 -14.62
N LEU A 118 -25.35 2.17 -14.19
CA LEU A 118 -24.12 2.74 -14.71
C LEU A 118 -22.96 2.31 -13.83
N ILE A 119 -21.91 1.77 -14.42
CA ILE A 119 -20.74 1.24 -13.74
C ILE A 119 -19.52 2.03 -14.22
N LEU A 120 -18.82 2.66 -13.28
CA LEU A 120 -17.53 3.28 -13.50
C LEU A 120 -16.47 2.40 -12.85
N PHE A 121 -15.49 1.98 -13.63
CA PHE A 121 -14.31 1.29 -13.15
C PHE A 121 -13.14 2.26 -13.08
N GLN A 122 -12.47 2.25 -11.94
CA GLN A 122 -11.25 3.00 -11.76
C GLN A 122 -10.11 2.02 -11.52
N GLU A 123 -9.25 1.84 -12.52
CA GLU A 123 -8.08 0.98 -12.36
C GLU A 123 -7.21 1.49 -11.21
N ARG A 124 -6.87 0.63 -10.29
CA ARG A 124 -5.87 0.91 -9.27
C ARG A 124 -4.49 0.82 -9.90
N THR A 125 -4.18 1.81 -10.73
CA THR A 125 -2.82 1.95 -11.25
C THR A 125 -1.84 2.19 -10.10
N ILE A 126 -0.60 1.76 -10.30
CA ILE A 126 0.53 2.03 -9.37
C ILE A 126 0.57 3.52 -8.97
N ALA A 127 0.17 4.42 -9.87
CA ALA A 127 0.06 5.86 -9.60
C ALA A 127 -0.97 6.20 -8.50
N HIS A 128 -2.11 5.54 -8.43
CA HIS A 128 -3.13 5.79 -7.39
C HIS A 128 -2.72 5.22 -6.02
N LYS A 129 -2.06 4.06 -6.02
CA LYS A 129 -1.41 3.53 -4.80
C LYS A 129 -0.33 4.51 -4.31
N MET A 130 0.36 5.18 -5.22
CA MET A 130 1.38 6.19 -4.93
C MET A 130 0.83 7.53 -4.44
N ASP A 131 -0.31 7.99 -4.96
CA ASP A 131 -0.94 9.26 -4.53
C ASP A 131 -1.46 9.16 -3.09
N ARG A 132 -1.99 8.01 -2.68
CA ARG A 132 -2.27 7.70 -1.26
C ARG A 132 -1.00 7.75 -0.41
N GLN A 133 0.13 7.23 -0.90
CA GLN A 133 1.42 7.33 -0.20
C GLN A 133 1.92 8.77 -0.11
N LEU A 134 1.66 9.62 -1.11
CA LEU A 134 2.00 11.05 -1.05
C LEU A 134 1.14 11.80 -0.03
N THR A 135 -0.14 11.48 0.08
CA THR A 135 -1.04 12.04 1.09
C THR A 135 -0.64 11.59 2.50
N GLN A 136 -0.24 10.32 2.67
CA GLN A 136 0.36 9.82 3.91
C GLN A 136 1.68 10.51 4.25
N ARG A 137 2.49 10.92 3.26
CA ARG A 137 3.71 11.73 3.47
C ARG A 137 3.42 13.08 4.11
N HIS A 138 2.28 13.71 3.83
CA HIS A 138 1.89 15.00 4.45
C HIS A 138 1.45 14.83 5.90
N ALA A 139 0.69 13.80 6.24
CA ALA A 139 0.31 13.49 7.62
C ALA A 139 1.55 13.14 8.47
N THR A 140 2.46 12.34 7.93
CA THR A 140 3.74 12.01 8.58
C THR A 140 4.62 13.23 8.82
N ARG A 141 4.63 14.23 7.94
CA ARG A 141 5.42 15.47 8.10
C ARG A 141 4.99 16.32 9.29
N SER A 142 3.70 16.43 9.59
CA SER A 142 3.22 17.23 10.73
C SER A 142 3.54 16.59 12.07
N VAL A 143 3.41 15.27 12.17
CA VAL A 143 3.82 14.49 13.37
C VAL A 143 5.35 14.53 13.53
N THR A 144 6.07 14.49 12.43
CA THR A 144 7.55 14.47 12.38
C THR A 144 8.17 15.74 12.97
N SER A 145 7.63 16.93 12.67
CA SER A 145 8.24 18.20 13.13
C SER A 145 8.04 18.43 14.64
N MET A 146 6.92 17.96 15.22
CA MET A 146 6.69 18.03 16.67
C MET A 146 7.50 16.97 17.42
N ALA A 147 7.65 15.77 16.83
CA ALA A 147 8.39 14.68 17.45
C ALA A 147 9.88 15.01 17.71
N ALA A 148 10.51 15.83 16.87
CA ALA A 148 11.92 16.23 17.03
C ALA A 148 12.16 17.08 18.28
N ILE A 149 11.33 18.10 18.45
CA ILE A 149 11.43 19.03 19.57
C ILE A 149 11.12 18.29 20.87
N LEU A 150 10.05 17.49 20.87
CA LEU A 150 9.63 16.69 22.01
C LEU A 150 10.67 15.62 22.39
N ALA A 151 11.37 15.03 21.42
CA ALA A 151 12.37 13.99 21.71
C ALA A 151 13.52 14.52 22.57
N HIS A 152 14.08 15.66 22.24
CA HIS A 152 15.14 16.29 23.05
C HIS A 152 14.63 16.78 24.42
N GLU A 153 13.44 17.38 24.44
CA GLU A 153 12.84 17.87 25.69
C GLU A 153 12.38 16.76 26.64
N ILE A 154 12.06 15.55 26.13
CA ILE A 154 11.73 14.38 26.95
C ILE A 154 13.00 13.66 27.44
N LYS A 155 14.06 13.57 26.64
CA LYS A 155 15.31 12.91 27.02
C LYS A 155 15.98 13.56 28.23
N ASN A 156 15.93 14.89 28.33
CA ASN A 156 16.55 15.63 29.42
C ASN A 156 15.94 15.29 30.78
N PRO A 157 14.62 15.39 31.00
CA PRO A 157 14.03 14.99 32.30
C PRO A 157 14.20 13.51 32.60
N LEU A 158 14.16 12.63 31.57
CA LEU A 158 14.41 11.20 31.79
C LEU A 158 15.83 10.92 32.28
N ALA A 159 16.83 11.63 31.77
CA ALA A 159 18.20 11.52 32.25
C ALA A 159 18.32 11.97 33.71
N GLY A 160 17.60 13.03 34.08
CA GLY A 160 17.52 13.49 35.48
C GLY A 160 16.85 12.47 36.42
N ILE A 161 15.70 11.91 36.01
CA ILE A 161 14.97 10.88 36.77
C ILE A 161 15.84 9.64 36.97
N ARG A 162 16.51 9.18 35.93
CA ARG A 162 17.42 8.04 35.99
C ARG A 162 18.61 8.29 36.92
N GLY A 163 19.24 9.48 36.79
CA GLY A 163 20.36 9.86 37.65
C GLY A 163 19.96 9.93 39.12
N ALA A 164 18.80 10.50 39.44
CA ALA A 164 18.27 10.53 40.77
C ALA A 164 18.01 9.12 41.33
N ALA A 165 17.38 8.23 40.54
CA ALA A 165 17.14 6.85 40.94
C ALA A 165 18.44 6.09 41.21
N GLN A 166 19.49 6.29 40.39
CA GLN A 166 20.81 5.68 40.58
C GLN A 166 21.51 6.18 41.87
N LEU A 167 21.38 7.48 42.19
CA LEU A 167 21.92 8.02 43.44
C LEU A 167 21.19 7.46 44.67
N ILE A 168 19.87 7.33 44.62
CA ILE A 168 19.08 6.71 45.70
C ILE A 168 19.47 5.24 45.86
N GLU A 169 19.70 4.50 44.76
CA GLU A 169 20.04 3.07 44.78
C GLU A 169 21.34 2.79 45.56
N GLN A 170 22.31 3.73 45.57
CA GLN A 170 23.59 3.56 46.28
C GLN A 170 23.40 3.40 47.79
N ASN A 171 22.41 4.09 48.37
CA ASN A 171 22.16 4.08 49.83
C ASN A 171 20.82 3.41 50.19
N ALA A 172 20.15 2.76 49.22
CA ALA A 172 18.82 2.18 49.36
C ALA A 172 18.85 0.87 50.15
N THR A 173 17.77 0.61 50.88
CA THR A 173 17.49 -0.72 51.44
C THR A 173 17.21 -1.72 50.36
N GLU A 174 17.26 -3.04 50.66
CA GLU A 174 16.98 -4.09 49.63
C GLU A 174 15.60 -3.92 48.97
N GLY A 175 14.59 -3.51 49.73
CA GLY A 175 13.24 -3.23 49.20
C GLY A 175 13.19 -2.02 48.25
N ASP A 176 13.91 -0.94 48.61
CA ASP A 176 13.96 0.29 47.84
C ASP A 176 14.78 0.12 46.55
N ARG A 177 15.78 -0.77 46.54
CA ARG A 177 16.55 -1.13 45.34
C ARG A 177 15.71 -1.73 44.25
N VAL A 178 14.68 -2.50 44.57
CA VAL A 178 13.74 -3.03 43.57
C VAL A 178 12.99 -1.89 42.87
N LEU A 179 12.58 -0.87 43.63
CA LEU A 179 11.87 0.29 43.11
C LEU A 179 12.77 1.19 42.24
N THR A 180 14.01 1.44 42.72
CA THR A 180 14.98 2.25 41.92
C THR A 180 15.38 1.58 40.61
N ARG A 181 15.55 0.26 40.60
CA ARG A 181 15.78 -0.51 39.39
C ARG A 181 14.60 -0.42 38.42
N LEU A 182 13.37 -0.58 38.93
CA LEU A 182 12.17 -0.42 38.11
C LEU A 182 12.10 0.97 37.46
N ILE A 183 12.40 2.04 38.22
CA ILE A 183 12.46 3.41 37.70
C ILE A 183 13.51 3.52 36.59
N CYS A 184 14.70 2.97 36.77
CA CYS A 184 15.74 2.97 35.75
C CYS A 184 15.31 2.20 34.48
N GLU A 185 14.72 1.03 34.63
CA GLU A 185 14.25 0.19 33.52
C GLU A 185 13.14 0.89 32.72
N GLU A 186 12.15 1.48 33.37
CA GLU A 186 11.07 2.22 32.69
C GLU A 186 11.58 3.51 32.04
N THR A 187 12.53 4.21 32.66
CA THR A 187 13.18 5.38 32.08
C THR A 187 13.96 5.00 30.82
N ASP A 188 14.71 3.89 30.85
CA ASP A 188 15.42 3.37 29.68
C ASP A 188 14.46 2.89 28.59
N ARG A 189 13.31 2.35 28.96
CA ARG A 189 12.26 1.96 28.02
C ARG A 189 11.66 3.18 27.30
N ILE A 190 11.32 4.24 28.03
CA ILE A 190 10.81 5.49 27.44
C ILE A 190 11.89 6.13 26.55
N ARG A 191 13.15 6.16 26.99
CA ARG A 191 14.26 6.69 26.20
C ARG A 191 14.39 5.96 24.85
N LYS A 192 14.33 4.61 24.85
CA LYS A 192 14.35 3.81 23.61
C LYS A 192 13.17 4.12 22.69
N LEU A 193 11.99 4.48 23.23
CA LEU A 193 10.85 4.93 22.44
C LEU A 193 11.14 6.26 21.77
N VAL A 194 11.67 7.21 22.51
CA VAL A 194 12.03 8.55 22.03
C VAL A 194 13.16 8.46 20.98
N ASP A 195 14.18 7.61 21.19
CA ASP A 195 15.27 7.38 20.22
C ASP A 195 14.73 6.87 18.87
N ARG A 196 13.70 6.02 18.89
CA ARG A 196 13.04 5.56 17.64
C ARG A 196 12.26 6.67 16.92
N MET A 197 11.74 7.63 17.67
CA MET A 197 11.08 8.79 17.08
C MET A 197 12.07 9.73 16.38
N GLU A 198 13.33 9.77 16.77
CA GLU A 198 14.36 10.58 16.12
C GLU A 198 14.59 10.21 14.65
N VAL A 199 14.34 8.97 14.25
CA VAL A 199 14.42 8.54 12.85
C VAL A 199 13.46 9.36 11.96
N PHE A 200 12.31 9.79 12.51
CA PHE A 200 11.36 10.64 11.77
C PHE A 200 11.84 12.09 11.64
N THR A 201 12.73 12.51 12.51
CA THR A 201 13.20 13.91 12.61
C THR A 201 14.54 14.12 11.96
N ASP A 202 15.27 13.06 11.67
CA ASP A 202 16.57 13.10 11.02
C ASP A 202 16.42 13.69 9.60
N ARG A 203 16.90 14.92 9.45
CA ARG A 203 16.90 15.68 8.18
C ARG A 203 18.26 15.67 7.48
N ARG A 204 19.23 14.92 8.01
CA ARG A 204 20.54 14.81 7.39
C ARG A 204 20.39 14.22 5.99
N PRO A 205 21.02 14.81 4.98
CA PRO A 205 21.04 14.20 3.65
C PRO A 205 21.59 12.77 3.73
N LEU A 206 20.92 11.84 3.06
CA LEU A 206 21.41 10.46 2.98
C LEU A 206 22.76 10.40 2.26
N GLU A 207 23.73 9.74 2.83
CA GLU A 207 24.97 9.38 2.14
C GLU A 207 24.70 8.21 1.17
N ARG A 208 24.16 8.55 -0.01
CA ARG A 208 23.82 7.56 -1.02
C ARG A 208 25.08 7.00 -1.69
N LYS A 209 25.31 5.72 -1.53
CA LYS A 209 26.39 4.95 -2.16
C LYS A 209 25.77 3.76 -2.93
N PRO A 210 26.48 3.20 -3.93
CA PRO A 210 26.07 1.94 -4.52
C PRO A 210 26.07 0.84 -3.46
N VAL A 211 24.93 0.20 -3.21
CA VAL A 211 24.75 -0.86 -2.21
C VAL A 211 24.27 -2.11 -2.90
N ASN A 212 24.98 -3.23 -2.69
CA ASN A 212 24.50 -4.55 -3.09
C ASN A 212 23.37 -4.98 -2.12
N ILE A 213 22.16 -5.10 -2.63
CA ILE A 213 20.99 -5.41 -1.80
C ILE A 213 21.04 -6.85 -1.25
N HIS A 214 21.65 -7.78 -1.95
CA HIS A 214 21.81 -9.15 -1.48
C HIS A 214 22.69 -9.23 -0.21
N GLU A 215 23.78 -8.45 -0.14
CA GLU A 215 24.58 -8.35 1.08
C GLU A 215 23.79 -7.82 2.27
N VAL A 216 22.87 -6.86 2.03
CA VAL A 216 21.97 -6.32 3.06
C VAL A 216 21.03 -7.41 3.56
N LEU A 217 20.40 -8.15 2.65
CA LEU A 217 19.47 -9.22 2.99
C LEU A 217 20.15 -10.38 3.73
N ASP A 218 21.36 -10.77 3.29
CA ASP A 218 22.14 -11.82 3.94
C ASP A 218 22.54 -11.41 5.36
N HIS A 219 22.96 -10.16 5.54
CA HIS A 219 23.25 -9.63 6.88
C HIS A 219 22.03 -9.66 7.79
N VAL A 220 20.87 -9.21 7.30
CA VAL A 220 19.59 -9.25 8.03
C VAL A 220 19.19 -10.67 8.39
N LYS A 221 19.31 -11.63 7.47
CA LYS A 221 19.03 -13.05 7.70
C LYS A 221 19.93 -13.62 8.82
N HIS A 222 21.24 -13.32 8.79
CA HIS A 222 22.16 -13.77 9.83
C HIS A 222 21.80 -13.21 11.20
N LEU A 223 21.48 -11.91 11.30
CA LEU A 223 21.03 -11.29 12.55
C LEU A 223 19.72 -11.90 13.07
N ALA A 224 18.76 -12.12 12.17
CA ALA A 224 17.48 -12.71 12.54
C ALA A 224 17.63 -14.15 13.06
N LYS A 225 18.40 -14.99 12.35
CA LYS A 225 18.68 -16.38 12.74
C LYS A 225 19.46 -16.49 14.06
N SER A 226 20.37 -15.56 14.32
CA SER A 226 21.12 -15.51 15.58
C SER A 226 20.28 -15.01 16.77
N GLY A 227 19.14 -14.35 16.48
CA GLY A 227 18.30 -13.71 17.50
C GLY A 227 16.86 -14.22 17.53
N PHE A 228 15.93 -13.41 17.01
CA PHE A 228 14.49 -13.55 17.17
C PHE A 228 13.80 -14.54 16.22
N ALA A 229 14.48 -15.04 15.20
CA ALA A 229 13.94 -15.94 14.17
C ALA A 229 14.74 -17.25 14.04
N ARG A 230 15.20 -17.81 15.17
CA ARG A 230 16.01 -19.04 15.19
C ARG A 230 15.30 -20.25 14.60
N ASP A 231 14.02 -20.38 14.92
CA ASP A 231 13.19 -21.52 14.55
C ASP A 231 12.43 -21.32 13.23
N VAL A 232 12.67 -20.19 12.53
CA VAL A 232 11.99 -19.86 11.27
C VAL A 232 12.83 -20.33 10.08
N THR A 233 12.18 -20.95 9.10
CA THR A 233 12.81 -21.34 7.84
C THR A 233 12.96 -20.12 6.93
N PHE A 234 14.17 -19.87 6.42
CA PHE A 234 14.42 -18.81 5.44
C PHE A 234 14.65 -19.44 4.06
N VAL A 235 13.92 -18.92 3.07
CA VAL A 235 14.05 -19.25 1.65
C VAL A 235 14.53 -18.02 0.89
N GLU A 236 15.51 -18.18 0.04
CA GLU A 236 16.07 -17.11 -0.79
C GLU A 236 15.71 -17.33 -2.25
N SER A 237 15.16 -16.29 -2.87
CA SER A 237 14.82 -16.27 -4.29
C SER A 237 15.36 -14.98 -4.90
N TYR A 238 16.66 -14.94 -5.09
CA TYR A 238 17.37 -13.74 -5.54
C TYR A 238 17.58 -13.75 -7.05
N ASP A 239 17.37 -12.59 -7.66
CA ASP A 239 17.81 -12.30 -9.02
C ASP A 239 19.28 -11.85 -8.98
N PRO A 240 20.24 -12.69 -9.42
CA PRO A 240 21.66 -12.37 -9.33
C PRO A 240 22.11 -11.23 -10.25
N SER A 241 21.26 -10.84 -11.20
CA SER A 241 21.57 -9.78 -12.18
C SER A 241 21.21 -8.37 -11.68
N LEU A 242 20.66 -8.25 -10.45
CA LEU A 242 20.23 -6.96 -9.92
C LEU A 242 21.40 -5.96 -9.82
N PRO A 243 21.27 -4.77 -10.41
CA PRO A 243 22.27 -3.72 -10.22
C PRO A 243 22.21 -3.15 -8.79
N PRO A 244 23.29 -2.50 -8.32
CA PRO A 244 23.32 -1.88 -7.00
C PRO A 244 22.22 -0.82 -6.83
N VAL A 245 21.68 -0.73 -5.61
CA VAL A 245 20.76 0.32 -5.17
C VAL A 245 21.56 1.56 -4.77
N MET A 246 21.08 2.76 -5.11
CA MET A 246 21.61 4.01 -4.56
C MET A 246 21.04 4.29 -3.18
N GLY A 247 21.79 4.00 -2.13
CA GLY A 247 21.28 4.13 -0.76
C GLY A 247 22.35 4.14 0.32
N GLU A 248 21.89 4.22 1.56
CA GLU A 248 22.69 4.10 2.78
C GLU A 248 22.50 2.70 3.38
N LYS A 249 23.58 1.91 3.42
CA LYS A 249 23.54 0.48 3.78
C LYS A 249 22.85 0.23 5.14
N ASP A 250 23.19 1.01 6.17
CA ASP A 250 22.69 0.80 7.52
C ASP A 250 21.18 1.10 7.62
N ARG A 251 20.69 2.10 6.87
CA ARG A 251 19.26 2.41 6.77
C ARG A 251 18.49 1.31 6.06
N LEU A 252 19.06 0.74 4.99
CA LEU A 252 18.46 -0.40 4.27
C LEU A 252 18.43 -1.65 5.16
N ILE A 253 19.49 -1.93 5.94
CA ILE A 253 19.50 -2.99 6.94
C ILE A 253 18.36 -2.78 7.92
N GLN A 254 18.14 -1.57 8.42
CA GLN A 254 17.05 -1.24 9.33
C GLN A 254 15.67 -1.50 8.72
N VAL A 255 15.48 -1.18 7.43
CA VAL A 255 14.24 -1.48 6.70
C VAL A 255 13.94 -2.98 6.74
N PHE A 256 14.87 -3.79 6.23
CA PHE A 256 14.63 -5.23 6.09
C PHE A 256 14.63 -5.96 7.44
N LEU A 257 15.38 -5.49 8.43
CA LEU A 257 15.33 -6.02 9.79
C LEU A 257 13.94 -5.81 10.43
N ASN A 258 13.32 -4.64 10.23
CA ASN A 258 11.96 -4.38 10.71
C ASN A 258 10.93 -5.27 9.99
N LEU A 259 11.04 -5.45 8.66
CA LEU A 259 10.13 -6.32 7.91
C LEU A 259 10.28 -7.79 8.32
N VAL A 260 11.51 -8.30 8.41
CA VAL A 260 11.79 -9.68 8.84
C VAL A 260 11.34 -9.90 10.29
N LYS A 261 11.51 -8.92 11.17
CA LYS A 261 11.01 -9.01 12.54
C LYS A 261 9.48 -9.07 12.59
N ASN A 262 8.80 -8.28 11.77
CA ASN A 262 7.34 -8.35 11.69
C ASN A 262 6.85 -9.70 11.17
N ALA A 263 7.54 -10.27 10.17
CA ALA A 263 7.27 -11.62 9.67
C ALA A 263 7.50 -12.69 10.76
N ALA A 264 8.63 -12.65 11.45
CA ALA A 264 8.93 -13.59 12.54
C ALA A 264 7.91 -13.51 13.68
N ASP A 265 7.48 -12.30 14.05
CA ASP A 265 6.43 -12.10 15.06
C ASP A 265 5.08 -12.72 14.61
N ALA A 266 4.74 -12.64 13.31
CA ALA A 266 3.53 -13.26 12.76
C ALA A 266 3.59 -14.79 12.69
N LEU A 267 4.80 -15.34 12.78
CA LEU A 267 5.10 -16.78 12.76
C LEU A 267 5.30 -17.36 14.17
N ALA A 268 5.21 -16.57 15.23
CA ALA A 268 5.47 -17.02 16.58
C ALA A 268 4.60 -18.24 16.95
N GLY A 269 5.25 -19.32 17.39
CA GLY A 269 4.57 -20.58 17.77
C GLY A 269 4.15 -21.47 16.60
N ARG A 270 4.53 -21.17 15.36
CA ARG A 270 4.25 -21.98 14.18
C ARG A 270 5.45 -22.82 13.80
N PRO A 271 5.32 -24.17 13.77
CA PRO A 271 6.43 -25.05 13.40
C PRO A 271 6.73 -25.01 11.89
N ASP A 272 5.77 -24.61 11.06
CA ASP A 272 5.85 -24.45 9.61
C ASP A 272 6.18 -23.03 9.16
N GLY A 273 6.69 -22.19 10.08
CA GLY A 273 7.01 -20.79 9.80
C GLY A 273 8.09 -20.61 8.75
N GLU A 274 7.75 -19.93 7.66
CA GLU A 274 8.64 -19.64 6.53
C GLU A 274 8.69 -18.15 6.23
N ILE A 275 9.90 -17.61 6.04
CA ILE A 275 10.15 -16.28 5.51
C ILE A 275 10.90 -16.41 4.19
N VAL A 276 10.34 -15.87 3.12
CA VAL A 276 10.99 -15.82 1.80
C VAL A 276 11.51 -14.41 1.56
N LEU A 277 12.81 -14.31 1.30
CA LEU A 277 13.46 -13.10 0.82
C LEU A 277 13.60 -13.20 -0.70
N HIS A 278 12.99 -12.28 -1.43
CA HIS A 278 13.09 -12.29 -2.89
C HIS A 278 13.55 -10.96 -3.45
N THR A 279 14.22 -11.02 -4.59
CA THR A 279 14.62 -9.85 -5.37
C THR A 279 14.24 -10.06 -6.82
N ALA A 280 13.83 -8.99 -7.51
CA ALA A 280 13.49 -9.05 -8.92
C ALA A 280 13.77 -7.72 -9.63
N TYR A 281 14.11 -7.79 -10.91
CA TYR A 281 14.15 -6.62 -11.78
C TYR A 281 12.79 -6.45 -12.47
N ARG A 282 12.13 -5.30 -12.26
CA ARG A 282 10.81 -4.97 -12.82
C ARG A 282 10.92 -3.74 -13.72
N PRO A 283 11.22 -3.91 -15.01
CA PRO A 283 11.27 -2.78 -15.94
C PRO A 283 9.88 -2.15 -16.08
N GLY A 284 9.85 -0.83 -16.28
CA GLY A 284 8.60 -0.10 -16.56
C GLY A 284 7.88 0.47 -15.33
N VAL A 285 8.34 0.20 -14.10
CA VAL A 285 7.80 0.85 -12.91
C VAL A 285 8.43 2.24 -12.74
N HIS A 286 7.58 3.28 -12.80
CA HIS A 286 8.00 4.68 -12.69
C HIS A 286 7.16 5.40 -11.62
N LEU A 287 7.83 6.23 -10.82
CA LEU A 287 7.20 7.16 -9.89
C LEU A 287 7.12 8.54 -10.56
N THR A 288 5.92 9.09 -10.70
CA THR A 288 5.74 10.49 -11.10
C THR A 288 5.79 11.35 -9.84
N VAL A 289 6.82 12.18 -9.71
CA VAL A 289 6.89 13.13 -8.59
C VAL A 289 6.05 14.35 -8.97
N GLY A 290 5.05 14.68 -8.17
CA GLY A 290 4.13 15.79 -8.44
C GLY A 290 4.86 17.10 -8.72
N GLY A 291 4.58 17.70 -9.89
CA GLY A 291 5.16 18.97 -10.34
C GLY A 291 6.48 18.89 -11.12
N ALA A 292 7.12 17.75 -11.23
CA ALA A 292 8.30 17.55 -12.07
C ALA A 292 7.95 16.73 -13.32
N ARG A 293 8.53 17.08 -14.47
CA ARG A 293 8.46 16.30 -15.71
C ARG A 293 9.27 14.99 -15.65
N ASP A 294 10.05 14.81 -14.59
CA ASP A 294 10.93 13.65 -14.44
C ASP A 294 10.21 12.47 -13.79
N ARG A 295 10.19 11.36 -14.50
CA ARG A 295 9.72 10.06 -14.01
C ARG A 295 10.89 9.33 -13.38
N LEU A 296 10.80 9.05 -12.08
CA LEU A 296 11.81 8.24 -11.38
C LEU A 296 11.54 6.76 -11.62
N ALA A 297 12.47 6.07 -12.28
CA ALA A 297 12.36 4.61 -12.48
C ALA A 297 12.67 3.87 -11.18
N LEU A 298 11.82 2.91 -10.80
CA LEU A 298 11.94 2.05 -9.61
C LEU A 298 11.98 0.57 -10.03
N PRO A 299 13.01 0.13 -10.77
CA PRO A 299 13.02 -1.21 -11.34
C PRO A 299 13.43 -2.30 -10.35
N LEU A 300 14.01 -1.93 -9.19
CA LEU A 300 14.50 -2.89 -8.22
C LEU A 300 13.42 -3.22 -7.21
N GLU A 301 12.92 -4.44 -7.21
CA GLU A 301 11.96 -4.95 -6.25
C GLU A 301 12.65 -5.88 -5.26
N VAL A 302 12.43 -5.63 -3.97
CA VAL A 302 12.91 -6.46 -2.86
C VAL A 302 11.73 -6.80 -1.98
N GLY A 303 11.47 -8.07 -1.76
CA GLY A 303 10.31 -8.53 -1.01
C GLY A 303 10.65 -9.39 0.19
N VAL A 304 9.83 -9.25 1.21
CA VAL A 304 9.78 -10.12 2.39
C VAL A 304 8.39 -10.74 2.45
N ARG A 305 8.31 -12.06 2.28
CA ARG A 305 7.05 -12.82 2.34
C ARG A 305 7.08 -13.73 3.55
N ASP A 306 5.97 -13.83 4.25
CA ASP A 306 5.74 -14.81 5.31
C ASP A 306 4.45 -15.61 5.07
N ASN A 307 4.36 -16.78 5.69
CA ASN A 307 3.18 -17.63 5.70
C ASN A 307 2.38 -17.52 7.02
N GLY A 308 2.45 -16.36 7.67
CA GLY A 308 1.77 -16.05 8.94
C GLY A 308 0.25 -15.93 8.84
N ALA A 309 -0.35 -15.43 9.91
CA ALA A 309 -1.82 -15.28 10.00
C ALA A 309 -2.40 -14.21 9.06
N GLY A 310 -1.55 -13.36 8.50
CA GLY A 310 -1.99 -12.20 7.71
C GLY A 310 -2.18 -10.93 8.57
N VAL A 311 -2.46 -9.82 7.89
CA VAL A 311 -2.76 -8.53 8.50
C VAL A 311 -4.27 -8.27 8.41
N PRO A 312 -4.95 -7.90 9.51
CA PRO A 312 -6.37 -7.56 9.46
C PRO A 312 -6.65 -6.43 8.45
N ALA A 313 -7.74 -6.55 7.70
CA ALA A 313 -8.11 -5.58 6.67
C ALA A 313 -8.24 -4.14 7.21
N GLU A 314 -8.72 -3.99 8.44
CA GLU A 314 -8.86 -2.71 9.14
C GLU A 314 -7.52 -1.98 9.35
N VAL A 315 -6.44 -2.75 9.49
CA VAL A 315 -5.09 -2.22 9.75
C VAL A 315 -4.32 -1.97 8.45
N LEU A 316 -4.64 -2.69 7.36
CA LEU A 316 -3.93 -2.57 6.09
C LEU A 316 -3.88 -1.14 5.53
N ALA A 317 -4.96 -0.37 5.71
CA ALA A 317 -5.05 1.00 5.21
C ALA A 317 -4.11 1.98 5.95
N THR A 318 -3.86 1.75 7.24
CA THR A 318 -3.15 2.67 8.14
C THR A 318 -1.86 2.09 8.72
N MET A 319 -1.48 0.87 8.33
CA MET A 319 -0.36 0.13 8.93
C MET A 319 1.02 0.82 8.84
N PHE A 320 1.18 1.76 7.91
CA PHE A 320 2.38 2.57 7.77
C PHE A 320 2.34 3.88 8.57
N GLU A 321 1.23 4.17 9.25
CA GLU A 321 1.11 5.33 10.13
C GLU A 321 1.80 5.07 11.47
N PRO A 322 2.42 6.09 12.07
CA PRO A 322 3.02 5.97 13.38
C PRO A 322 1.99 5.55 14.45
N PHE A 323 2.40 4.69 15.37
CA PHE A 323 1.61 4.20 16.51
C PHE A 323 0.47 3.23 16.15
N VAL A 324 0.27 2.89 14.89
CA VAL A 324 -0.69 1.87 14.47
C VAL A 324 -0.10 0.49 14.69
N THR A 325 -0.78 -0.36 15.45
CA THR A 325 -0.34 -1.73 15.76
C THR A 325 -1.52 -2.62 16.14
N SER A 326 -1.52 -3.84 15.66
CA SER A 326 -2.44 -4.90 16.10
C SER A 326 -1.86 -5.75 17.25
N LYS A 327 -0.58 -5.52 17.63
CA LYS A 327 0.13 -6.32 18.64
C LYS A 327 -0.04 -5.70 20.03
N PRO A 328 -0.41 -6.46 21.09
CA PRO A 328 -0.59 -5.91 22.45
C PRO A 328 0.63 -5.22 23.03
N LYS A 329 1.83 -5.68 22.68
CA LYS A 329 3.12 -5.08 23.10
C LYS A 329 3.82 -4.30 21.99
N GLY A 330 3.14 -4.11 20.84
CA GLY A 330 3.68 -3.40 19.69
C GLY A 330 3.66 -1.89 19.92
N GLN A 331 4.70 -1.20 19.45
CA GLN A 331 4.81 0.26 19.56
C GLN A 331 4.25 0.98 18.30
N GLY A 332 3.93 0.25 17.24
CA GLY A 332 3.41 0.83 15.99
C GLY A 332 4.39 1.74 15.22
N LEU A 333 5.70 1.69 15.53
CA LEU A 333 6.69 2.55 14.88
C LEU A 333 7.48 1.85 13.76
N GLY A 334 7.55 0.52 13.77
CA GLY A 334 8.42 -0.24 12.87
C GLY A 334 8.12 -0.02 11.40
N LEU A 335 6.85 -0.16 10.97
CA LEU A 335 6.45 0.03 9.57
C LEU A 335 6.46 1.50 9.15
N ALA A 336 6.16 2.42 10.05
CA ALA A 336 6.28 3.85 9.79
C ALA A 336 7.75 4.26 9.52
N ILE A 337 8.70 3.70 10.28
CA ILE A 337 10.15 3.88 10.04
C ILE A 337 10.55 3.30 8.68
N VAL A 338 10.05 2.12 8.32
CA VAL A 338 10.29 1.51 7.00
C VAL A 338 9.81 2.43 5.89
N ALA A 339 8.56 2.90 5.97
CA ALA A 339 7.99 3.81 4.97
C ALA A 339 8.80 5.11 4.83
N LYS A 340 9.25 5.69 5.95
CA LYS A 340 10.09 6.89 5.98
C LYS A 340 11.43 6.64 5.28
N ILE A 341 12.16 5.59 5.67
CA ILE A 341 13.49 5.30 5.11
C ILE A 341 13.37 4.99 3.61
N VAL A 342 12.40 4.17 3.20
CA VAL A 342 12.16 3.85 1.78
C VAL A 342 11.84 5.13 0.99
N SER A 343 11.00 6.00 1.54
CA SER A 343 10.68 7.30 0.93
C SER A 343 11.91 8.21 0.80
N ASP A 344 12.78 8.26 1.83
CA ASP A 344 14.02 9.05 1.79
C ASP A 344 14.99 8.53 0.71
N HIS A 345 14.93 7.23 0.41
CA HIS A 345 15.68 6.62 -0.70
C HIS A 345 15.02 6.85 -2.07
N GLY A 346 13.87 7.52 -2.13
CA GLY A 346 13.11 7.74 -3.36
C GLY A 346 12.34 6.49 -3.81
N GLY A 347 12.18 5.50 -2.94
CA GLY A 347 11.47 4.25 -3.20
C GLY A 347 10.00 4.27 -2.75
N THR A 348 9.35 3.13 -2.92
CA THR A 348 7.99 2.85 -2.47
C THR A 348 7.93 1.52 -1.73
N ILE A 349 6.97 1.39 -0.79
CA ILE A 349 6.66 0.14 -0.12
C ILE A 349 5.19 -0.18 -0.26
N GLU A 350 4.88 -1.45 -0.50
CA GLU A 350 3.53 -1.99 -0.60
C GLU A 350 3.39 -3.23 0.27
N CYS A 351 2.18 -3.51 0.73
CA CYS A 351 1.84 -4.74 1.45
C CYS A 351 0.64 -5.38 0.79
N GLU A 352 0.74 -6.67 0.50
CA GLU A 352 -0.38 -7.54 0.17
C GLU A 352 -0.47 -8.59 1.26
N SER A 353 -1.65 -8.78 1.82
CA SER A 353 -1.82 -9.73 2.90
C SER A 353 -3.12 -10.52 2.76
N GLU A 354 -2.96 -11.83 2.77
CA GLU A 354 -3.99 -12.84 2.82
C GLU A 354 -3.62 -13.85 3.93
N PRO A 355 -4.55 -14.64 4.44
CA PRO A 355 -4.22 -15.71 5.37
C PRO A 355 -3.16 -16.64 4.79
N LYS A 356 -2.08 -16.89 5.53
CA LYS A 356 -0.90 -17.68 5.15
C LYS A 356 -0.02 -17.06 4.05
N ARG A 357 -0.22 -15.78 3.72
CA ARG A 357 0.59 -15.09 2.72
C ARG A 357 0.59 -13.59 2.95
N THR A 358 1.58 -13.06 3.64
CA THR A 358 1.84 -11.62 3.71
C THR A 358 3.11 -11.31 2.92
N ILE A 359 3.05 -10.32 2.05
CA ILE A 359 4.20 -9.89 1.25
C ILE A 359 4.36 -8.38 1.40
N PHE A 360 5.53 -7.96 1.85
CA PHE A 360 5.98 -6.57 1.74
C PHE A 360 6.90 -6.45 0.54
N ARG A 361 6.61 -5.52 -0.37
CA ARG A 361 7.45 -5.20 -1.54
C ARG A 361 7.99 -3.79 -1.42
N VAL A 362 9.30 -3.68 -1.43
CA VAL A 362 10.04 -2.42 -1.46
C VAL A 362 10.59 -2.24 -2.86
N ARG A 363 10.25 -1.10 -3.51
CA ARG A 363 10.83 -0.75 -4.81
C ARG A 363 11.77 0.41 -4.65
N LEU A 364 12.95 0.29 -5.24
CA LEU A 364 14.06 1.22 -5.08
C LEU A 364 14.60 1.67 -6.44
N PRO A 365 15.14 2.91 -6.51
CA PRO A 365 15.86 3.36 -7.69
C PRO A 365 17.21 2.64 -7.80
N MET A 366 17.58 2.31 -9.03
CA MET A 366 18.90 1.73 -9.30
C MET A 366 20.00 2.80 -9.35
N HIS A 367 21.22 2.40 -9.07
CA HIS A 367 22.40 3.19 -9.41
C HIS A 367 22.56 3.22 -10.93
N ARG A 368 22.37 4.38 -11.55
CA ARG A 368 22.78 4.60 -12.93
C ARG A 368 24.28 4.88 -12.94
N GLN A 369 25.09 3.95 -13.43
CA GLN A 369 26.43 4.33 -13.90
C GLN A 369 26.22 5.41 -14.97
N GLN A 370 26.70 6.62 -14.71
CA GLN A 370 26.85 7.60 -15.76
C GLN A 370 27.84 6.96 -16.76
N GLU A 371 27.32 6.54 -17.92
CA GLU A 371 28.20 6.33 -19.07
C GLU A 371 28.88 7.68 -19.32
N THR A 372 30.14 7.75 -18.91
CA THR A 372 31.05 8.82 -19.33
C THR A 372 31.23 8.58 -20.84
N ARG A 373 30.31 9.11 -21.65
CA ARG A 373 30.59 9.31 -23.07
C ARG A 373 31.75 10.29 -23.11
N ALA A 374 32.95 9.74 -23.24
CA ALA A 374 34.11 10.44 -23.72
C ALA A 374 33.66 11.15 -25.02
N ARG A 375 33.62 12.45 -24.98
CA ARG A 375 33.70 13.28 -26.19
C ARG A 375 35.17 13.23 -26.61
N GLU A 376 35.45 12.42 -27.57
CA GLU A 376 36.54 12.65 -28.52
C GLU A 376 35.93 13.14 -29.82
#